data_2685d27b3416aa6653c19e8214b93822
#
_entry.id   2685d27b3416aa6653c19e8214b93822
#
_cell.length_a   1.000
_cell.length_b   1.000
_cell.length_c   1.000
_cell.angle_alpha   90.00
_cell.angle_beta   90.00
_cell.angle_gamma   90.00
#
_symmetry.space_group_name_H-M   'P 1'
#
loop_
_entity.id
_entity.type
_entity.pdbx_description
1 polymer ?
#
loop_
_entity_poly.entity_id
_entity_poly.type
_entity_poly.pdbx_seq_one_letter_code
_entity_poly.pdbx_strand_id
1 'polypeptide(L)'
;MKRSTHPSSLIPHPSIYTFAHLASDDELRDFQQRIGYTFDRADLLARALTHKSYSHEAKGEQVRHNETFEFLGDSVLGFVIGDILFRQFPSLDEGALSKMKAYLVSAPSLAEKARRFGMGDVIFLGVGEEKTGGRKKDSLLANLFEAMVAAVYLDGGIDAARRLLEQSFADDLRQLNEDDLLFHDYKTALQERAQGQGLPLPEYNVVGEVGPDHDKTFIVEVRVGSLVARGEGSSKKEAQQQAARHALRETSR
;
A
#
# COMPACT_ATOMS: atom_id res chain seq x y z
N MET A 1 43.46 -10.52 23.72
CA MET A 1 43.31 -9.34 22.86
C MET A 1 42.31 -9.68 21.73
N LYS A 2 41.04 -9.41 21.94
CA LYS A 2 40.02 -9.59 20.88
C LYS A 2 40.01 -8.31 20.06
N ARG A 3 40.38 -8.39 18.77
CA ARG A 3 40.22 -7.30 17.83
C ARG A 3 38.76 -7.07 17.58
N SER A 4 38.26 -5.90 17.97
CA SER A 4 36.96 -5.38 17.58
C SER A 4 36.99 -5.11 16.06
N THR A 5 36.35 -5.96 15.27
CA THR A 5 36.06 -5.65 13.88
C THR A 5 34.80 -4.82 13.89
N HIS A 6 34.93 -3.50 13.75
CA HIS A 6 33.84 -2.65 13.34
C HIS A 6 33.35 -3.14 11.97
N PRO A 7 32.03 -3.32 11.74
CA PRO A 7 31.53 -3.61 10.42
C PRO A 7 31.87 -2.42 9.51
N SER A 8 32.51 -2.71 8.38
CA SER A 8 32.74 -1.77 7.30
C SER A 8 31.41 -1.12 6.91
N SER A 9 31.47 0.20 6.55
CA SER A 9 30.33 1.05 6.19
C SER A 9 29.22 0.31 5.43
N LEU A 10 27.97 0.55 5.79
CA LEU A 10 26.78 -0.01 5.14
C LEU A 10 26.65 0.37 3.66
N ILE A 11 27.52 1.26 3.16
CA ILE A 11 27.51 1.78 1.78
C ILE A 11 28.83 1.36 1.10
N PRO A 12 28.81 0.83 -0.14
CA PRO A 12 30.00 0.69 -0.95
C PRO A 12 30.68 2.05 -1.11
N HIS A 13 32.00 2.14 -0.84
CA HIS A 13 32.79 3.35 -0.73
C HIS A 13 32.50 4.39 -1.84
N PRO A 14 32.15 5.64 -1.51
CA PRO A 14 31.74 6.65 -2.48
C PRO A 14 32.94 7.44 -3.03
N SER A 15 34.00 6.79 -3.52
CA SER A 15 35.20 7.54 -3.93
C SER A 15 35.12 8.21 -5.30
N ILE A 16 34.00 8.13 -6.04
CA ILE A 16 33.96 8.63 -7.43
C ILE A 16 32.65 9.41 -7.78
N TYR A 17 31.68 9.58 -6.87
CA TYR A 17 30.38 10.09 -7.27
C TYR A 17 30.00 11.42 -6.62
N THR A 18 29.82 12.45 -7.45
CA THR A 18 29.09 13.70 -7.14
C THR A 18 27.57 13.41 -7.31
N PHE A 19 26.99 12.57 -6.45
CA PHE A 19 25.55 12.27 -6.50
C PHE A 19 24.77 13.06 -5.45
N ALA A 20 23.52 13.37 -5.77
CA ALA A 20 22.57 13.91 -4.83
C ALA A 20 22.48 12.96 -3.62
N HIS A 21 22.53 13.53 -2.45
CA HIS A 21 22.38 13.00 -1.09
C HIS A 21 22.25 11.47 -0.94
N LEU A 22 23.36 10.80 -0.66
CA LEU A 22 23.35 9.42 -0.16
C LEU A 22 23.07 9.46 1.34
N ALA A 23 22.19 8.59 1.82
CA ALA A 23 21.93 8.45 3.24
C ALA A 23 23.22 8.04 3.98
N SER A 24 23.50 8.71 5.09
CA SER A 24 24.63 8.40 5.98
C SER A 24 24.37 7.09 6.75
N ASP A 25 25.42 6.51 7.32
CA ASP A 25 25.29 5.32 8.17
C ASP A 25 24.37 5.55 9.37
N ASP A 26 24.32 6.79 9.91
CA ASP A 26 23.41 7.16 10.99
C ASP A 26 21.95 7.18 10.51
N GLU A 27 21.68 7.80 9.37
CA GLU A 27 20.33 7.81 8.78
C GLU A 27 19.83 6.39 8.43
N LEU A 28 20.72 5.50 7.97
CA LEU A 28 20.38 4.10 7.72
C LEU A 28 20.14 3.31 9.02
N ARG A 29 20.85 3.63 10.10
CA ARG A 29 20.59 3.04 11.42
C ARG A 29 19.22 3.48 11.96
N ASP A 30 18.92 4.76 11.90
CA ASP A 30 17.63 5.31 12.32
C ASP A 30 16.49 4.77 11.48
N PHE A 31 16.70 4.59 10.18
CA PHE A 31 15.73 3.97 9.30
C PHE A 31 15.44 2.50 9.70
N GLN A 32 16.46 1.70 9.97
CA GLN A 32 16.30 0.32 10.42
C GLN A 32 15.53 0.23 11.76
N GLN A 33 15.76 1.19 12.68
CA GLN A 33 14.97 1.29 13.91
C GLN A 33 13.49 1.59 13.62
N ARG A 34 13.20 2.51 12.68
CA ARG A 34 11.81 2.85 12.31
C ARG A 34 11.05 1.69 11.71
N ILE A 35 11.69 0.89 10.86
CA ILE A 35 11.06 -0.32 10.28
C ILE A 35 11.04 -1.51 11.24
N GLY A 36 11.70 -1.42 12.40
CA GLY A 36 11.78 -2.49 13.40
C GLY A 36 12.60 -3.70 12.96
N TYR A 37 13.54 -3.51 12.01
CA TYR A 37 14.38 -4.58 11.48
C TYR A 37 15.81 -4.12 11.26
N THR A 38 16.78 -4.88 11.77
CA THR A 38 18.23 -4.64 11.55
C THR A 38 18.76 -5.72 10.62
N PHE A 39 19.37 -5.31 9.52
CA PHE A 39 19.90 -6.22 8.51
C PHE A 39 21.24 -6.82 8.95
N ASP A 40 21.36 -8.14 8.84
CA ASP A 40 22.64 -8.85 8.92
C ASP A 40 23.44 -8.65 7.63
N ARG A 41 22.75 -8.57 6.48
CA ARG A 41 23.32 -8.38 5.15
C ARG A 41 23.03 -6.97 4.64
N ALA A 42 23.98 -6.07 4.87
CA ALA A 42 23.87 -4.66 4.46
C ALA A 42 23.69 -4.47 2.93
N ASP A 43 24.19 -5.43 2.11
CA ASP A 43 24.03 -5.42 0.66
C ASP A 43 22.57 -5.53 0.22
N LEU A 44 21.73 -6.25 0.98
CA LEU A 44 20.30 -6.36 0.70
C LEU A 44 19.57 -5.03 0.96
N LEU A 45 19.86 -4.37 2.08
CA LEU A 45 19.32 -3.05 2.38
C LEU A 45 19.76 -2.03 1.31
N ALA A 46 21.04 -1.96 0.99
CA ALA A 46 21.56 -1.04 -0.02
C ALA A 46 20.88 -1.26 -1.40
N ARG A 47 20.69 -2.53 -1.80
CA ARG A 47 20.02 -2.86 -3.04
C ARG A 47 18.55 -2.49 -3.04
N ALA A 48 17.82 -2.74 -1.94
CA ALA A 48 16.42 -2.35 -1.82
C ALA A 48 16.24 -0.84 -1.96
N LEU A 49 17.15 -0.05 -1.40
CA LEU A 49 17.14 1.41 -1.46
C LEU A 49 17.65 1.98 -2.80
N THR A 50 18.18 1.17 -3.72
CA THR A 50 18.74 1.65 -4.98
C THR A 50 17.70 1.65 -6.09
N HIS A 51 17.24 2.83 -6.51
CA HIS A 51 16.37 2.98 -7.67
C HIS A 51 17.15 2.83 -8.99
N LYS A 52 16.50 2.37 -10.06
CA LYS A 52 17.14 2.18 -11.38
C LYS A 52 17.77 3.45 -11.95
N SER A 53 17.24 4.64 -11.66
CA SER A 53 17.83 5.90 -12.13
C SER A 53 19.22 6.11 -11.57
N TYR A 54 19.46 5.74 -10.29
CA TYR A 54 20.79 5.77 -9.68
C TYR A 54 21.75 4.80 -10.37
N SER A 55 21.29 3.55 -10.57
CA SER A 55 22.09 2.52 -11.24
C SER A 55 22.50 2.91 -12.68
N HIS A 56 21.62 3.58 -13.42
CA HIS A 56 21.90 4.04 -14.79
C HIS A 56 22.90 5.20 -14.84
N GLU A 57 22.92 6.06 -13.81
CA GLU A 57 23.86 7.19 -13.74
C GLU A 57 25.20 6.80 -13.14
N ALA A 58 25.29 5.67 -12.43
CA ALA A 58 26.53 5.14 -11.85
C ALA A 58 27.45 4.60 -12.94
N LYS A 59 28.35 5.44 -13.46
CA LYS A 59 29.30 5.07 -14.52
C LYS A 59 30.39 4.16 -13.96
N GLY A 60 30.50 2.94 -14.50
CA GLY A 60 31.66 2.06 -14.30
C GLY A 60 31.51 0.96 -13.27
N GLU A 61 30.45 0.92 -12.47
CA GLU A 61 30.12 -0.19 -11.55
C GLU A 61 28.77 -0.80 -11.89
N GLN A 62 28.65 -2.14 -11.80
CA GLN A 62 27.36 -2.82 -11.89
C GLN A 62 26.58 -2.64 -10.58
N VAL A 63 26.00 -1.45 -10.38
CA VAL A 63 25.13 -1.20 -9.24
C VAL A 63 23.78 -1.88 -9.51
N ARG A 64 23.43 -2.88 -8.69
CA ARG A 64 22.16 -3.58 -8.81
C ARG A 64 21.05 -2.74 -8.21
N HIS A 65 20.00 -2.46 -8.98
CA HIS A 65 18.81 -1.75 -8.53
C HIS A 65 17.74 -2.69 -7.96
N ASN A 66 16.68 -2.13 -7.45
CA ASN A 66 15.64 -2.80 -6.66
C ASN A 66 14.49 -3.44 -7.46
N GLU A 67 14.37 -3.30 -8.78
CA GLU A 67 13.21 -3.81 -9.55
C GLU A 67 12.96 -5.33 -9.36
N THR A 68 14.00 -6.16 -9.28
CA THR A 68 13.79 -7.59 -9.03
C THR A 68 13.43 -7.89 -7.56
N PHE A 69 13.75 -6.98 -6.65
CA PHE A 69 13.27 -7.04 -5.26
C PHE A 69 11.80 -6.60 -5.17
N GLU A 70 11.39 -5.57 -5.89
CA GLU A 70 10.00 -5.19 -6.07
C GLU A 70 9.16 -6.39 -6.52
N PHE A 71 9.56 -7.06 -7.61
CA PHE A 71 8.88 -8.26 -8.11
C PHE A 71 8.74 -9.38 -7.04
N LEU A 72 9.80 -9.67 -6.30
CA LEU A 72 9.75 -10.67 -5.22
C LEU A 72 8.92 -10.18 -4.05
N GLY A 73 9.04 -8.90 -3.71
CA GLY A 73 8.36 -8.27 -2.60
C GLY A 73 6.85 -8.24 -2.76
N ASP A 74 6.35 -7.93 -3.96
CA ASP A 74 4.92 -8.03 -4.29
C ASP A 74 4.37 -9.43 -3.97
N SER A 75 5.10 -10.48 -4.39
CA SER A 75 4.71 -11.86 -4.14
C SER A 75 4.69 -12.22 -2.65
N VAL A 76 5.70 -11.79 -1.89
CA VAL A 76 5.79 -12.03 -0.43
C VAL A 76 4.70 -11.23 0.31
N LEU A 77 4.52 -9.97 -0.05
CA LEU A 77 3.47 -9.08 0.47
C LEU A 77 2.09 -9.69 0.23
N GLY A 78 1.81 -10.07 -1.02
CA GLY A 78 0.53 -10.67 -1.41
C GLY A 78 0.22 -11.96 -0.65
N PHE A 79 1.23 -12.82 -0.44
CA PHE A 79 1.09 -14.04 0.35
C PHE A 79 0.82 -13.75 1.83
N VAL A 80 1.63 -12.90 2.46
CA VAL A 80 1.52 -12.64 3.91
C VAL A 80 0.22 -11.93 4.25
N ILE A 81 -0.17 -10.90 3.48
CA ILE A 81 -1.44 -10.20 3.67
C ILE A 81 -2.62 -11.15 3.42
N GLY A 82 -2.54 -12.00 2.39
CA GLY A 82 -3.55 -13.02 2.14
C GLY A 82 -3.72 -14.00 3.30
N ASP A 83 -2.63 -14.49 3.88
CA ASP A 83 -2.68 -15.40 5.05
C ASP A 83 -3.24 -14.70 6.30
N ILE A 84 -2.87 -13.44 6.55
CA ILE A 84 -3.42 -12.64 7.66
C ILE A 84 -4.94 -12.50 7.50
N LEU A 85 -5.41 -12.07 6.33
CA LEU A 85 -6.84 -11.87 6.05
C LEU A 85 -7.63 -13.17 6.17
N PHE A 86 -7.13 -14.27 5.59
CA PHE A 86 -7.76 -15.58 5.67
C PHE A 86 -7.97 -16.06 7.11
N ARG A 87 -6.99 -15.80 7.99
CA ARG A 87 -7.08 -16.19 9.41
C ARG A 87 -7.98 -15.25 10.22
N GLN A 88 -7.95 -13.96 9.90
CA GLN A 88 -8.71 -12.94 10.63
C GLN A 88 -10.19 -12.94 10.29
N PHE A 89 -10.54 -13.30 9.04
CA PHE A 89 -11.90 -13.26 8.51
C PHE A 89 -12.35 -14.62 7.93
N PRO A 90 -12.49 -15.66 8.77
CA PRO A 90 -12.79 -17.03 8.31
C PRO A 90 -14.20 -17.20 7.72
N SER A 91 -15.10 -16.24 7.94
CA SER A 91 -16.48 -16.22 7.42
C SER A 91 -16.60 -15.62 6.03
N LEU A 92 -15.56 -14.92 5.53
CA LEU A 92 -15.61 -14.23 4.25
C LEU A 92 -15.30 -15.17 3.09
N ASP A 93 -15.96 -14.93 1.96
CA ASP A 93 -15.69 -15.61 0.70
C ASP A 93 -14.40 -15.11 0.01
N GLU A 94 -13.98 -15.80 -1.04
CA GLU A 94 -12.79 -15.45 -1.83
C GLU A 94 -12.88 -14.06 -2.42
N GLY A 95 -14.05 -13.65 -2.93
CA GLY A 95 -14.27 -12.34 -3.53
C GLY A 95 -14.03 -11.19 -2.56
N ALA A 96 -14.57 -11.32 -1.33
CA ALA A 96 -14.36 -10.35 -0.25
C ALA A 96 -12.89 -10.28 0.17
N LEU A 97 -12.24 -11.43 0.42
CA LEU A 97 -10.83 -11.50 0.79
C LEU A 97 -9.92 -10.91 -0.29
N SER A 98 -10.23 -11.15 -1.57
CA SER A 98 -9.47 -10.60 -2.70
C SER A 98 -9.60 -9.07 -2.81
N LYS A 99 -10.79 -8.53 -2.58
CA LYS A 99 -11.04 -7.08 -2.54
C LYS A 99 -10.26 -6.41 -1.38
N MET A 100 -10.31 -7.02 -0.17
CA MET A 100 -9.52 -6.56 0.98
C MET A 100 -8.04 -6.52 0.67
N LYS A 101 -7.51 -7.62 0.17
CA LYS A 101 -6.10 -7.70 -0.20
C LYS A 101 -5.75 -6.61 -1.20
N ALA A 102 -6.51 -6.47 -2.30
CA ALA A 102 -6.26 -5.46 -3.32
C ALA A 102 -6.26 -4.03 -2.76
N TYR A 103 -7.15 -3.72 -1.80
CA TYR A 103 -7.17 -2.43 -1.11
C TYR A 103 -5.88 -2.21 -0.30
N LEU A 104 -5.53 -3.16 0.56
CA LEU A 104 -4.35 -3.06 1.44
C LEU A 104 -3.04 -2.95 0.66
N VAL A 105 -2.87 -3.73 -0.43
CA VAL A 105 -1.64 -3.73 -1.24
C VAL A 105 -1.69 -2.75 -2.41
N SER A 106 -2.64 -1.81 -2.43
CA SER A 106 -2.72 -0.79 -3.47
C SER A 106 -1.54 0.18 -3.41
N ALA A 107 -1.11 0.71 -4.56
CA ALA A 107 0.01 1.64 -4.61
C ALA A 107 -0.14 2.86 -3.67
N PRO A 108 -1.32 3.51 -3.52
CA PRO A 108 -1.50 4.57 -2.54
C PRO A 108 -1.27 4.10 -1.10
N SER A 109 -1.76 2.91 -0.72
CA SER A 109 -1.58 2.33 0.60
C SER A 109 -0.11 2.05 0.89
N LEU A 110 0.61 1.39 -0.04
CA LEU A 110 2.03 1.09 0.12
C LEU A 110 2.88 2.37 0.18
N ALA A 111 2.57 3.38 -0.64
CA ALA A 111 3.25 4.67 -0.61
C ALA A 111 3.08 5.38 0.75
N GLU A 112 1.91 5.28 1.36
CA GLU A 112 1.67 5.80 2.71
C GLU A 112 2.56 5.11 3.75
N LYS A 113 2.65 3.77 3.72
CA LYS A 113 3.55 3.01 4.61
C LYS A 113 5.01 3.42 4.41
N ALA A 114 5.44 3.54 3.15
CA ALA A 114 6.79 4.02 2.82
C ALA A 114 7.08 5.42 3.39
N ARG A 115 6.10 6.35 3.31
CA ARG A 115 6.23 7.69 3.91
C ARG A 115 6.31 7.63 5.43
N ARG A 116 5.46 6.82 6.07
CA ARG A 116 5.46 6.66 7.54
C ARG A 116 6.81 6.18 8.06
N PHE A 117 7.51 5.33 7.32
CA PHE A 117 8.86 4.88 7.65
C PHE A 117 9.97 5.83 7.18
N GLY A 118 9.65 6.91 6.45
CA GLY A 118 10.65 7.84 5.92
C GLY A 118 11.54 7.21 4.83
N MET A 119 11.00 6.25 4.06
CA MET A 119 11.77 5.53 3.03
C MET A 119 12.25 6.47 1.91
N GLY A 120 11.45 7.50 1.59
CA GLY A 120 11.83 8.50 0.60
C GLY A 120 13.08 9.31 0.98
N ASP A 121 13.41 9.41 2.27
CA ASP A 121 14.58 10.17 2.73
C ASP A 121 15.88 9.40 2.50
N VAL A 122 15.83 8.06 2.53
CA VAL A 122 17.00 7.17 2.45
C VAL A 122 17.20 6.49 1.09
N ILE A 123 16.26 6.66 0.14
CA ILE A 123 16.38 6.06 -1.19
C ILE A 123 17.50 6.69 -2.01
N PHE A 124 18.21 5.89 -2.80
CA PHE A 124 19.25 6.32 -3.73
C PHE A 124 18.64 6.57 -5.11
N LEU A 125 18.61 7.83 -5.52
CA LEU A 125 18.06 8.30 -6.79
C LEU A 125 19.15 8.89 -7.69
N GLY A 126 18.96 8.75 -9.00
CA GLY A 126 19.73 9.54 -9.97
C GLY A 126 19.30 11.02 -9.94
N VAL A 127 20.18 11.91 -10.37
CA VAL A 127 19.95 13.36 -10.37
C VAL A 127 18.69 13.77 -11.15
N GLY A 128 18.39 13.06 -12.26
CA GLY A 128 17.20 13.30 -13.05
C GLY A 128 15.91 13.03 -12.28
N GLU A 129 15.83 11.88 -11.61
CA GLU A 129 14.66 11.47 -10.82
C GLU A 129 14.50 12.35 -9.56
N GLU A 130 15.61 12.72 -8.92
CA GLU A 130 15.62 13.64 -7.78
C GLU A 130 14.99 14.99 -8.14
N LYS A 131 15.41 15.60 -9.27
CA LYS A 131 14.90 16.89 -9.75
C LYS A 131 13.39 16.88 -10.06
N THR A 132 12.84 15.71 -10.40
CA THR A 132 11.39 15.56 -10.68
C THR A 132 10.58 15.19 -9.43
N GLY A 133 11.18 15.25 -8.25
CA GLY A 133 10.53 14.97 -6.97
C GLY A 133 10.30 13.47 -6.72
N GLY A 134 11.17 12.61 -7.26
CA GLY A 134 11.05 11.14 -7.16
C GLY A 134 10.82 10.63 -5.76
N ARG A 135 11.48 11.23 -4.73
CA ARG A 135 11.32 10.85 -3.32
C ARG A 135 9.87 10.92 -2.79
N LYS A 136 9.00 11.66 -3.44
CA LYS A 136 7.60 11.88 -3.01
C LYS A 136 6.59 11.21 -3.93
N LYS A 137 7.01 10.62 -5.06
CA LYS A 137 6.10 9.95 -6.02
C LYS A 137 5.53 8.68 -5.42
N ASP A 138 4.21 8.53 -5.44
CA ASP A 138 3.51 7.38 -4.88
C ASP A 138 3.96 6.06 -5.51
N SER A 139 4.07 6.00 -6.83
CA SER A 139 4.50 4.79 -7.53
C SER A 139 5.90 4.35 -7.11
N LEU A 140 6.83 5.31 -6.98
CA LEU A 140 8.20 5.00 -6.55
C LEU A 140 8.26 4.54 -5.10
N LEU A 141 7.49 5.17 -4.22
CA LEU A 141 7.42 4.81 -2.80
C LEU A 141 6.75 3.45 -2.59
N ALA A 142 5.72 3.11 -3.38
CA ALA A 142 5.09 1.80 -3.34
C ALA A 142 6.08 0.69 -3.75
N ASN A 143 6.75 0.86 -4.90
CA ASN A 143 7.76 -0.10 -5.38
C ASN A 143 8.93 -0.25 -4.39
N LEU A 144 9.32 0.85 -3.73
CA LEU A 144 10.34 0.84 -2.69
C LEU A 144 9.91 0.03 -1.46
N PHE A 145 8.63 0.15 -1.04
CA PHE A 145 8.10 -0.64 0.06
C PHE A 145 8.13 -2.13 -0.27
N GLU A 146 7.69 -2.53 -1.46
CA GLU A 146 7.76 -3.92 -1.93
C GLU A 146 9.21 -4.43 -1.96
N ALA A 147 10.14 -3.64 -2.50
CA ALA A 147 11.55 -4.00 -2.52
C ALA A 147 12.13 -4.18 -1.11
N MET A 148 11.68 -3.38 -0.14
CA MET A 148 12.07 -3.52 1.26
C MET A 148 11.52 -4.80 1.89
N VAL A 149 10.27 -5.17 1.60
CA VAL A 149 9.69 -6.46 2.02
C VAL A 149 10.53 -7.64 1.50
N ALA A 150 10.94 -7.60 0.23
CA ALA A 150 11.83 -8.62 -0.32
C ALA A 150 13.19 -8.67 0.39
N ALA A 151 13.79 -7.51 0.68
CA ALA A 151 15.07 -7.45 1.36
C ALA A 151 15.00 -8.07 2.76
N VAL A 152 13.97 -7.73 3.54
CA VAL A 152 13.72 -8.32 4.87
C VAL A 152 13.46 -9.82 4.77
N TYR A 153 12.70 -10.26 3.76
CA TYR A 153 12.47 -11.69 3.51
C TYR A 153 13.77 -12.44 3.19
N LEU A 154 14.62 -11.88 2.33
CA LEU A 154 15.89 -12.51 1.93
C LEU A 154 16.92 -12.55 3.05
N ASP A 155 16.83 -11.64 4.00
CA ASP A 155 17.74 -11.55 5.15
C ASP A 155 17.27 -12.38 6.34
N GLY A 156 16.00 -12.22 6.74
CA GLY A 156 15.44 -12.79 7.97
C GLY A 156 14.31 -13.80 7.76
N GLY A 157 14.01 -14.16 6.50
CA GLY A 157 12.96 -15.14 6.16
C GLY A 157 11.53 -14.61 6.30
N ILE A 158 10.57 -15.53 6.12
CA ILE A 158 9.13 -15.18 6.06
C ILE A 158 8.61 -14.60 7.40
N ASP A 159 9.13 -15.04 8.52
CA ASP A 159 8.70 -14.56 9.84
C ASP A 159 9.13 -13.11 10.08
N ALA A 160 10.30 -12.70 9.57
CA ALA A 160 10.75 -11.31 9.64
C ALA A 160 9.89 -10.42 8.73
N ALA A 161 9.62 -10.85 7.49
CA ALA A 161 8.73 -10.15 6.58
C ALA A 161 7.31 -10.02 7.17
N ARG A 162 6.78 -11.07 7.80
CA ARG A 162 5.49 -11.05 8.47
C ARG A 162 5.44 -9.99 9.57
N ARG A 163 6.43 -9.94 10.47
CA ARG A 163 6.48 -8.92 11.54
C ARG A 163 6.50 -7.50 10.98
N LEU A 164 7.29 -7.24 9.93
CA LEU A 164 7.30 -5.95 9.25
C LEU A 164 5.91 -5.58 8.72
N LEU A 165 5.23 -6.53 8.07
CA LEU A 165 3.92 -6.29 7.47
C LEU A 165 2.82 -6.13 8.52
N GLU A 166 2.80 -6.96 9.57
CA GLU A 166 1.87 -6.80 10.70
C GLU A 166 2.01 -5.43 11.37
N GLN A 167 3.24 -4.95 11.58
CA GLN A 167 3.50 -3.60 12.09
C GLN A 167 3.03 -2.53 11.10
N SER A 168 3.33 -2.71 9.81
CA SER A 168 3.01 -1.73 8.76
C SER A 168 1.51 -1.52 8.58
N PHE A 169 0.74 -2.60 8.68
CA PHE A 169 -0.71 -2.64 8.43
C PHE A 169 -1.55 -2.75 9.71
N ALA A 170 -0.94 -2.61 10.90
CA ALA A 170 -1.63 -2.80 12.17
C ALA A 170 -2.90 -1.93 12.32
N ASP A 171 -2.84 -0.67 11.89
CA ASP A 171 -3.97 0.24 11.96
C ASP A 171 -5.04 -0.11 10.93
N ASP A 172 -4.63 -0.40 9.69
CA ASP A 172 -5.54 -0.80 8.63
C ASP A 172 -6.29 -2.09 9.01
N LEU A 173 -5.56 -3.12 9.47
CA LEU A 173 -6.14 -4.41 9.87
C LEU A 173 -7.10 -4.29 11.06
N ARG A 174 -6.86 -3.35 11.98
CA ARG A 174 -7.79 -3.08 13.09
C ARG A 174 -9.05 -2.33 12.66
N GLN A 175 -8.94 -1.49 11.64
CA GLN A 175 -10.06 -0.72 11.11
C GLN A 175 -10.91 -1.54 10.13
N LEU A 176 -10.31 -2.60 9.54
CA LEU A 176 -11.06 -3.52 8.70
C LEU A 176 -12.09 -4.27 9.54
N ASN A 177 -13.35 -4.07 9.22
CA ASN A 177 -14.46 -4.88 9.70
C ASN A 177 -15.24 -5.41 8.50
N GLU A 178 -16.06 -6.46 8.72
CA GLU A 178 -16.84 -7.08 7.65
C GLU A 178 -17.79 -6.08 6.97
N ASP A 179 -18.25 -5.08 7.71
CA ASP A 179 -19.10 -4.00 7.20
C ASP A 179 -18.32 -3.00 6.32
N ASP A 180 -17.05 -2.74 6.61
CA ASP A 180 -16.23 -1.78 5.85
C ASP A 180 -15.74 -2.33 4.51
N LEU A 181 -15.76 -3.65 4.33
CA LEU A 181 -15.43 -4.30 3.06
C LEU A 181 -16.36 -3.93 1.92
N LEU A 182 -17.58 -3.62 2.27
CA LEU A 182 -18.56 -3.08 1.35
C LEU A 182 -18.28 -1.60 0.99
N PHE A 183 -17.37 -0.90 1.72
CA PHE A 183 -17.16 0.55 1.56
C PHE A 183 -16.64 1.00 0.19
N HIS A 184 -15.98 0.13 -0.56
CA HIS A 184 -15.44 0.52 -1.85
C HIS A 184 -16.22 0.00 -3.05
N ASP A 185 -17.20 -0.90 -2.85
CA ASP A 185 -17.99 -1.42 -3.96
C ASP A 185 -19.40 -1.88 -3.59
N TYR A 186 -20.11 -1.12 -2.74
CA TYR A 186 -21.52 -1.38 -2.45
C TYR A 186 -22.39 -1.44 -3.71
N LYS A 187 -22.01 -0.70 -4.75
CA LYS A 187 -22.74 -0.71 -6.03
C LYS A 187 -22.65 -2.07 -6.69
N THR A 188 -21.45 -2.66 -6.78
CA THR A 188 -21.25 -4.00 -7.35
C THR A 188 -21.91 -5.05 -6.46
N ALA A 189 -21.73 -4.99 -5.15
CA ALA A 189 -22.38 -5.92 -4.23
C ALA A 189 -23.90 -5.88 -4.32
N LEU A 190 -24.49 -4.68 -4.44
CA LEU A 190 -25.95 -4.53 -4.63
C LEU A 190 -26.41 -5.08 -5.98
N GLN A 191 -25.60 -4.87 -7.03
CA GLN A 191 -25.89 -5.41 -8.37
C GLN A 191 -25.83 -6.94 -8.39
N GLU A 192 -24.77 -7.55 -7.83
CA GLU A 192 -24.62 -9.00 -7.73
C GLU A 192 -25.77 -9.62 -6.94
N ARG A 193 -26.17 -8.99 -5.83
CA ARG A 193 -27.29 -9.43 -5.02
C ARG A 193 -28.62 -9.34 -5.75
N ALA A 194 -28.87 -8.23 -6.45
CA ALA A 194 -30.08 -8.06 -7.26
C ALA A 194 -30.15 -9.14 -8.36
N GLN A 195 -29.06 -9.39 -9.06
CA GLN A 195 -28.96 -10.44 -10.07
C GLN A 195 -29.20 -11.84 -9.48
N GLY A 196 -28.60 -12.15 -8.34
CA GLY A 196 -28.76 -13.43 -7.65
C GLY A 196 -30.22 -13.68 -7.18
N GLN A 197 -30.99 -12.61 -6.96
CA GLN A 197 -32.39 -12.65 -6.57
C GLN A 197 -33.37 -12.49 -7.77
N GLY A 198 -32.85 -12.35 -8.99
CA GLY A 198 -33.68 -12.13 -10.19
C GLY A 198 -34.36 -10.75 -10.22
N LEU A 199 -33.83 -9.77 -9.45
CA LEU A 199 -34.34 -8.40 -9.41
C LEU A 199 -33.77 -7.54 -10.53
N PRO A 200 -34.44 -6.43 -10.90
CA PRO A 200 -33.86 -5.44 -11.82
C PRO A 200 -32.51 -4.89 -11.32
N LEU A 201 -31.66 -4.45 -12.24
CA LEU A 201 -30.38 -3.79 -11.89
C LEU A 201 -30.64 -2.52 -11.07
N PRO A 202 -29.75 -2.18 -10.12
CA PRO A 202 -29.85 -0.96 -9.33
C PRO A 202 -29.81 0.30 -10.20
N GLU A 203 -30.79 1.19 -10.05
CA GLU A 203 -30.84 2.50 -10.72
C GLU A 203 -30.53 3.60 -9.70
N TYR A 204 -29.58 4.50 -10.07
CA TYR A 204 -29.09 5.57 -9.20
C TYR A 204 -29.46 6.93 -9.77
N ASN A 205 -30.17 7.73 -9.00
CA ASN A 205 -30.60 9.08 -9.38
C ASN A 205 -30.11 10.11 -8.35
N VAL A 206 -29.52 11.22 -8.79
CA VAL A 206 -29.22 12.35 -7.92
C VAL A 206 -30.56 13.07 -7.65
N VAL A 207 -30.97 13.06 -6.38
CA VAL A 207 -32.26 13.63 -5.94
C VAL A 207 -32.08 14.96 -5.20
N GLY A 208 -30.86 15.37 -4.89
CA GLY A 208 -30.57 16.65 -4.26
C GLY A 208 -29.08 17.01 -4.26
N GLU A 209 -28.82 18.31 -4.18
CA GLU A 209 -27.47 18.87 -3.94
C GLU A 209 -27.65 19.97 -2.88
N VAL A 210 -26.84 19.93 -1.82
CA VAL A 210 -26.92 20.85 -0.66
C VAL A 210 -25.53 21.41 -0.36
N GLY A 211 -25.43 22.69 0.01
CA GLY A 211 -24.18 23.35 0.37
C GLY A 211 -23.60 24.23 -0.73
N PRO A 212 -22.59 25.08 -0.40
CA PRO A 212 -21.90 25.96 -1.35
C PRO A 212 -21.06 25.14 -2.35
N ASP A 213 -20.68 25.75 -3.47
CA ASP A 213 -19.97 25.07 -4.57
C ASP A 213 -18.65 24.38 -4.16
N HIS A 214 -17.99 24.89 -3.12
CA HIS A 214 -16.72 24.37 -2.61
C HIS A 214 -16.90 23.31 -1.51
N ASP A 215 -18.16 23.06 -1.04
CA ASP A 215 -18.50 22.08 0.00
C ASP A 215 -19.91 21.51 -0.25
N LYS A 216 -20.08 20.98 -1.46
CA LYS A 216 -21.36 20.37 -1.89
C LYS A 216 -21.52 18.97 -1.31
N THR A 217 -22.70 18.70 -0.77
CA THR A 217 -23.19 17.37 -0.44
C THR A 217 -24.20 16.93 -1.49
N PHE A 218 -23.94 15.77 -2.12
CA PHE A 218 -24.86 15.14 -3.08
C PHE A 218 -25.75 14.15 -2.37
N ILE A 219 -27.05 14.12 -2.72
CA ILE A 219 -28.01 13.14 -2.23
C ILE A 219 -28.42 12.27 -3.42
N VAL A 220 -28.17 10.94 -3.29
CA VAL A 220 -28.49 9.96 -4.32
C VAL A 220 -29.51 8.97 -3.79
N GLU A 221 -30.49 8.66 -4.60
CA GLU A 221 -31.47 7.58 -4.38
C GLU A 221 -31.13 6.40 -5.29
N VAL A 222 -31.10 5.18 -4.72
CA VAL A 222 -31.01 3.92 -5.47
C VAL A 222 -32.33 3.18 -5.41
N ARG A 223 -32.74 2.56 -6.53
CA ARG A 223 -33.93 1.70 -6.65
C ARG A 223 -33.54 0.32 -7.14
N VAL A 224 -34.07 -0.72 -6.49
CA VAL A 224 -33.91 -2.13 -6.87
C VAL A 224 -35.27 -2.80 -6.67
N GLY A 225 -36.04 -2.97 -7.75
CA GLY A 225 -37.43 -3.42 -7.64
C GLY A 225 -38.27 -2.44 -6.81
N SER A 226 -38.85 -2.92 -5.70
CA SER A 226 -39.61 -2.09 -4.75
C SER A 226 -38.76 -1.43 -3.67
N LEU A 227 -37.49 -1.82 -3.53
CA LEU A 227 -36.56 -1.26 -2.56
C LEU A 227 -36.10 0.11 -3.01
N VAL A 228 -36.12 1.09 -2.11
CA VAL A 228 -35.61 2.46 -2.34
C VAL A 228 -34.78 2.84 -1.13
N ALA A 229 -33.53 3.23 -1.39
CA ALA A 229 -32.63 3.72 -0.33
C ALA A 229 -31.89 5.00 -0.78
N ARG A 230 -31.46 5.82 0.19
CA ARG A 230 -30.75 7.08 -0.09
C ARG A 230 -29.40 7.09 0.59
N GLY A 231 -28.45 7.80 -0.04
CA GLY A 231 -27.13 8.05 0.51
C GLY A 231 -26.65 9.47 0.20
N GLU A 232 -25.79 9.98 1.07
CA GLU A 232 -25.22 11.32 0.97
C GLU A 232 -23.69 11.20 0.86
N GLY A 233 -23.03 12.15 0.19
CA GLY A 233 -21.59 12.20 0.07
C GLY A 233 -21.08 13.49 -0.56
N SER A 234 -19.80 13.78 -0.36
CA SER A 234 -19.10 14.95 -0.93
C SER A 234 -18.92 14.87 -2.45
N SER A 235 -19.15 13.70 -3.03
CA SER A 235 -19.18 13.46 -4.47
C SER A 235 -20.38 12.58 -4.85
N LYS A 236 -20.81 12.65 -6.13
CA LYS A 236 -21.87 11.77 -6.65
C LYS A 236 -21.50 10.30 -6.50
N LYS A 237 -20.22 9.94 -6.66
CA LYS A 237 -19.72 8.58 -6.49
C LYS A 237 -19.86 8.09 -5.05
N GLU A 238 -19.48 8.90 -4.09
CA GLU A 238 -19.59 8.60 -2.67
C GLU A 238 -21.07 8.45 -2.26
N ALA A 239 -21.93 9.40 -2.64
CA ALA A 239 -23.36 9.33 -2.38
C ALA A 239 -24.02 8.07 -2.96
N GLN A 240 -23.61 7.64 -4.18
CA GLN A 240 -24.05 6.38 -4.78
C GLN A 240 -23.63 5.15 -3.96
N GLN A 241 -22.40 5.13 -3.46
CA GLN A 241 -21.91 4.04 -2.59
C GLN A 241 -22.70 3.98 -1.28
N GLN A 242 -22.98 5.12 -0.65
CA GLN A 242 -23.78 5.17 0.59
C GLN A 242 -25.23 4.75 0.35
N ALA A 243 -25.84 5.14 -0.77
CA ALA A 243 -27.19 4.68 -1.15
C ALA A 243 -27.23 3.15 -1.32
N ALA A 244 -26.24 2.58 -2.01
CA ALA A 244 -26.12 1.14 -2.19
C ALA A 244 -25.92 0.40 -0.85
N ARG A 245 -25.11 0.95 0.06
CA ARG A 245 -24.92 0.44 1.42
C ARG A 245 -26.22 0.34 2.18
N HIS A 246 -27.02 1.41 2.18
CA HIS A 246 -28.30 1.43 2.88
C HIS A 246 -29.25 0.39 2.28
N ALA A 247 -29.31 0.28 0.94
CA ALA A 247 -30.12 -0.74 0.26
C ALA A 247 -29.73 -2.17 0.65
N LEU A 248 -28.43 -2.48 0.74
CA LEU A 248 -27.93 -3.79 1.16
C LEU A 248 -28.33 -4.15 2.59
N ARG A 249 -28.33 -3.19 3.52
CA ARG A 249 -28.75 -3.40 4.92
C ARG A 249 -30.23 -3.71 5.05
N GLU A 250 -31.06 -3.08 4.24
CA GLU A 250 -32.51 -3.34 4.24
C GLU A 250 -32.89 -4.71 3.65
N THR A 251 -32.06 -5.21 2.71
CA THR A 251 -32.28 -6.56 2.12
C THR A 251 -31.72 -7.70 2.99
N SER A 252 -31.03 -7.40 4.09
CA SER A 252 -30.47 -8.39 5.04
C SER A 252 -31.41 -8.67 6.22
N ARG A 253 -32.57 -8.00 6.27
CA ARG A 253 -33.66 -8.22 7.24
C ARG A 253 -34.76 -9.01 6.58
#